data_175bb2028dd9daea93673b4427ec66a6
#
_entry.id   175bb2028dd9daea93673b4427ec66a6
#
_cell.length_a   1.000
_cell.length_b   1.000
_cell.length_c   1.000
_cell.angle_alpha   90.00
_cell.angle_beta   90.00
_cell.angle_gamma   90.00
#
_symmetry.space_group_name_H-M   'P 1'
#
loop_
_entity.id
_entity.type
_entity.pdbx_description
1 polymer ?
#
loop_
_entity_poly.entity_id
_entity_poly.type
_entity_poly.pdbx_seq_one_letter_code
_entity_poly.pdbx_strand_id
1 'polypeptide(L)'
;EQVKGLGDIFGHQRMCDYFTVVQKVIDLIWSEGDSLVGIGRGSAGCYVTNFLLGITGIDPQREELTEFYPWWRFCSTARSDSIFDIDIDIESFQKEKIIQAIKNYFGERRVCQVVTWGKLSARTAIERACRGMGISMDVAGYLRSLVPVKRGTIYSLNDCLYGNEKK
;
A
#
# COMPACT_ATOMS: atom_id res chain seq x y z
N GLU A 1 1.00 24.01 7.02
CA GLU A 1 2.35 23.96 6.42
C GLU A 1 2.54 22.75 5.50
N GLN A 2 2.13 21.52 5.89
CA GLN A 2 2.24 20.31 5.07
C GLN A 2 1.58 20.45 3.71
N VAL A 3 0.30 20.84 3.68
CA VAL A 3 -0.47 20.99 2.43
C VAL A 3 0.09 22.12 1.58
N LYS A 4 0.55 23.21 2.19
CA LYS A 4 1.16 24.32 1.48
C LYS A 4 2.45 23.90 0.79
N GLY A 5 3.37 23.23 1.49
CA GLY A 5 4.62 22.78 0.91
C GLY A 5 4.43 21.79 -0.24
N LEU A 6 3.46 20.87 -0.15
CA LEU A 6 3.09 19.99 -1.25
C LEU A 6 2.42 20.77 -2.40
N GLY A 7 1.63 21.79 -2.08
CA GLY A 7 1.01 22.68 -3.05
C GLY A 7 2.02 23.45 -3.87
N ASP A 8 3.13 23.87 -3.29
CA ASP A 8 4.21 24.56 -3.98
C ASP A 8 4.90 23.68 -5.04
N ILE A 9 4.91 22.36 -4.83
CA ILE A 9 5.50 21.37 -5.74
C ILE A 9 4.52 20.90 -6.81
N PHE A 10 3.29 20.54 -6.41
CA PHE A 10 2.29 19.91 -7.28
C PHE A 10 1.18 20.84 -7.76
N GLY A 11 1.15 22.07 -7.27
CA GLY A 11 0.05 23.02 -7.45
C GLY A 11 -0.99 22.95 -6.34
N HIS A 12 -1.30 24.08 -5.73
CA HIS A 12 -2.20 24.16 -4.57
C HIS A 12 -3.58 23.56 -4.84
N GLN A 13 -4.18 23.89 -5.98
CA GLN A 13 -5.50 23.34 -6.35
C GLN A 13 -5.48 21.83 -6.46
N ARG A 14 -4.47 21.27 -7.09
CA ARG A 14 -4.31 19.82 -7.27
C ARG A 14 -4.21 19.06 -5.94
N MET A 15 -3.54 19.64 -4.95
CA MET A 15 -3.44 19.03 -3.63
C MET A 15 -4.75 19.14 -2.85
N CYS A 16 -5.46 20.26 -2.95
CA CYS A 16 -6.79 20.39 -2.37
C CYS A 16 -7.76 19.37 -2.97
N ASP A 17 -7.76 19.23 -4.29
CA ASP A 17 -8.60 18.27 -4.99
C ASP A 17 -8.29 16.83 -4.58
N TYR A 18 -7.00 16.50 -4.41
CA TYR A 18 -6.58 15.17 -3.94
C TYR A 18 -7.21 14.81 -2.60
N PHE A 19 -7.06 15.66 -1.58
CA PHE A 19 -7.64 15.39 -0.26
C PHE A 19 -9.16 15.38 -0.28
N THR A 20 -9.79 16.25 -1.04
CA THR A 20 -11.26 16.28 -1.20
C THR A 20 -11.79 15.01 -1.85
N VAL A 21 -11.10 14.51 -2.87
CA VAL A 21 -11.45 13.24 -3.51
C VAL A 21 -11.31 12.06 -2.54
N VAL A 22 -10.22 12.01 -1.78
CA VAL A 22 -10.02 10.95 -0.78
C VAL A 22 -11.08 11.02 0.32
N GLN A 23 -11.38 12.20 0.84
CA GLN A 23 -12.46 12.39 1.80
C GLN A 23 -13.79 11.86 1.24
N LYS A 24 -14.12 12.20 0.00
CA LYS A 24 -15.35 11.71 -0.64
C LYS A 24 -15.37 10.19 -0.80
N VAL A 25 -14.22 9.57 -1.06
CA VAL A 25 -14.11 8.10 -1.08
C VAL A 25 -14.44 7.51 0.29
N ILE A 26 -13.92 8.10 1.38
CA ILE A 26 -14.23 7.67 2.75
C ILE A 26 -15.74 7.79 3.02
N ASP A 27 -16.35 8.90 2.66
CA ASP A 27 -17.80 9.10 2.82
C ASP A 27 -18.61 8.03 2.09
N LEU A 28 -18.21 7.67 0.86
CA LEU A 28 -18.86 6.62 0.07
C LEU A 28 -18.69 5.24 0.69
N ILE A 29 -17.53 4.95 1.30
CA ILE A 29 -17.31 3.69 2.00
C ILE A 29 -18.27 3.55 3.18
N TRP A 30 -18.44 4.62 3.96
CA TRP A 30 -19.38 4.64 5.09
C TRP A 30 -20.84 4.58 4.65
N SER A 31 -21.25 5.42 3.68
CA SER A 31 -22.65 5.62 3.35
C SER A 31 -23.23 4.57 2.41
N GLU A 32 -22.47 4.16 1.40
CA GLU A 32 -22.91 3.27 0.34
C GLU A 32 -22.21 1.91 0.36
N GLY A 33 -20.95 1.89 0.79
CA GLY A 33 -20.15 0.68 0.94
C GLY A 33 -20.62 -0.20 2.10
N ASP A 34 -21.27 0.39 3.12
CA ASP A 34 -21.70 -0.28 4.34
C ASP A 34 -20.53 -1.04 4.99
N SER A 35 -19.39 -0.37 5.07
CA SER A 35 -18.14 -0.92 5.57
C SER A 35 -17.52 -0.02 6.62
N LEU A 36 -16.90 -0.62 7.61
CA LEU A 36 -16.02 0.09 8.52
C LEU A 36 -14.76 0.53 7.77
N VAL A 37 -14.24 1.68 8.18
CA VAL A 37 -12.95 2.20 7.71
C VAL A 37 -11.96 2.12 8.86
N GLY A 38 -10.76 1.60 8.58
CA GLY A 38 -9.69 1.54 9.57
C GLY A 38 -9.27 2.94 10.05
N ILE A 39 -8.85 3.03 11.30
CA ILE A 39 -8.52 4.31 11.95
C ILE A 39 -7.32 5.04 11.33
N GLY A 40 -6.48 4.34 10.59
CA GLY A 40 -5.31 4.88 9.89
C GLY A 40 -4.26 3.80 9.65
N ARG A 41 -3.55 3.93 8.54
CA ARG A 41 -2.51 2.99 8.13
C ARG A 41 -1.36 3.72 7.47
N GLY A 42 -0.15 3.17 7.62
CA GLY A 42 1.04 3.65 6.94
C GLY A 42 1.30 5.14 7.18
N SER A 43 1.69 5.85 6.13
CA SER A 43 1.95 7.29 6.19
C SER A 43 0.69 8.14 6.40
N ALA A 44 -0.48 7.61 6.08
CA ALA A 44 -1.75 8.34 6.19
C ALA A 44 -2.02 8.86 7.61
N GLY A 45 -1.64 8.10 8.65
CA GLY A 45 -1.79 8.49 10.05
C GLY A 45 -0.91 9.66 10.49
N CYS A 46 0.12 10.02 9.71
CA CYS A 46 1.03 11.12 10.04
C CYS A 46 0.53 12.51 9.60
N TYR A 47 -0.56 12.56 8.81
CA TYR A 47 -1.09 13.81 8.27
C TYR A 47 -2.22 14.35 9.12
N VAL A 48 -2.00 15.52 9.74
CA VAL A 48 -3.06 16.25 10.48
C VAL A 48 -4.25 16.55 9.57
N THR A 49 -4.00 16.88 8.31
CA THR A 49 -5.04 17.12 7.31
C THR A 49 -5.98 15.92 7.14
N ASN A 50 -5.45 14.70 7.14
CA ASN A 50 -6.27 13.49 7.05
C ASN A 50 -7.19 13.32 8.25
N PHE A 51 -6.68 13.61 9.45
CA PHE A 51 -7.50 13.60 10.67
C PHE A 51 -8.60 14.65 10.62
N LEU A 52 -8.26 15.90 10.30
CA LEU A 52 -9.22 17.01 10.24
C LEU A 52 -10.31 16.79 9.17
N LEU A 53 -10.01 16.07 8.10
CA LEU A 53 -10.97 15.72 7.06
C LEU A 53 -11.72 14.41 7.34
N GLY A 54 -11.46 13.75 8.47
CA GLY A 54 -12.09 12.47 8.81
C GLY A 54 -11.63 11.30 7.94
N ILE A 55 -10.51 11.43 7.22
CA ILE A 55 -9.89 10.36 6.43
C ILE A 55 -9.25 9.33 7.35
N THR A 56 -8.65 9.78 8.45
CA THR A 56 -8.11 8.94 9.51
C THR A 56 -8.74 9.28 10.86
N GLY A 57 -8.82 8.30 11.75
CA GLY A 57 -9.36 8.46 13.10
C GLY A 57 -8.31 8.78 14.17
N ILE A 58 -7.03 8.94 13.77
CA ILE A 58 -5.93 9.21 14.69
C ILE A 58 -5.47 10.66 14.53
N ASP A 59 -5.48 11.40 15.64
CA ASP A 59 -4.84 12.70 15.70
C ASP A 59 -3.33 12.54 15.93
N PRO A 60 -2.48 12.82 14.92
CA PRO A 60 -1.03 12.66 15.05
C PRO A 60 -0.38 13.72 15.96
N GLN A 61 -1.12 14.72 16.39
CA GLN A 61 -0.64 15.78 17.31
C GLN A 61 -0.89 15.44 18.78
N ARG A 62 -1.53 14.30 19.07
CA ARG A 62 -1.67 13.87 20.47
C ARG A 62 -0.30 13.66 21.09
N GLU A 63 -0.13 14.17 22.31
CA GLU A 63 1.16 14.18 23.01
C GLU A 63 1.77 12.77 23.14
N GLU A 64 0.91 11.76 23.39
CA GLU A 64 1.35 10.38 23.53
C GLU A 64 1.81 9.73 22.20
N LEU A 65 1.47 10.33 21.07
CA LEU A 65 1.75 9.79 19.74
C LEU A 65 2.86 10.52 18.98
N THR A 66 3.27 11.71 19.44
CA THR A 66 4.24 12.56 18.72
C THR A 66 5.59 11.88 18.48
N GLU A 67 6.02 11.00 19.38
CA GLU A 67 7.25 10.22 19.21
C GLU A 67 7.11 9.10 18.18
N PHE A 68 5.90 8.55 18.00
CA PHE A 68 5.63 7.42 17.12
C PHE A 68 5.30 7.83 15.69
N TYR A 69 4.85 9.07 15.47
CA TYR A 69 4.46 9.58 14.16
C TYR A 69 5.46 10.62 13.63
N PRO A 70 6.56 10.16 13.05
CA PRO A 70 7.59 11.05 12.51
C PRO A 70 7.10 11.71 11.21
N TRP A 71 6.29 12.76 11.33
CA TRP A 71 5.69 13.47 10.19
C TRP A 71 6.75 13.93 9.16
N TRP A 72 7.94 14.33 9.59
CA TRP A 72 9.05 14.74 8.72
C TRP A 72 9.52 13.63 7.78
N ARG A 73 9.34 12.37 8.18
CA ARG A 73 9.75 11.20 7.37
C ARG A 73 8.79 10.97 6.21
N PHE A 74 7.51 11.21 6.40
CA PHE A 74 6.45 10.89 5.44
C PHE A 74 5.92 12.12 4.71
N CYS A 75 5.92 13.28 5.38
CA CYS A 75 5.33 14.52 4.89
C CYS A 75 6.39 15.53 4.43
N SER A 76 7.64 15.09 4.22
CA SER A 76 8.72 15.96 3.78
C SER A 76 8.62 16.29 2.31
N THR A 77 8.60 17.58 1.99
CA THR A 77 8.64 18.09 0.61
C THR A 77 9.93 17.71 -0.12
N ALA A 78 11.01 17.39 0.61
CA ALA A 78 12.28 16.97 0.02
C ALA A 78 12.25 15.57 -0.63
N ARG A 79 11.16 14.79 -0.44
CA ARG A 79 10.99 13.44 -0.98
C ARG A 79 10.02 13.35 -2.15
N SER A 80 9.49 14.44 -2.62
CA SER A 80 8.28 14.45 -3.42
C SER A 80 8.53 14.53 -4.91
N ASP A 81 8.99 13.44 -5.51
CA ASP A 81 8.85 13.23 -6.95
C ASP A 81 7.44 12.71 -7.32
N SER A 82 6.62 12.37 -6.35
CA SER A 82 5.26 11.85 -6.55
C SER A 82 4.30 12.27 -5.43
N ILE A 83 3.03 12.36 -5.76
CA ILE A 83 1.95 12.48 -4.75
C ILE A 83 1.99 11.22 -3.89
N PHE A 84 1.98 11.41 -2.57
CA PHE A 84 1.94 10.28 -1.62
C PHE A 84 0.62 9.51 -1.72
N ASP A 85 0.65 8.25 -1.35
CA ASP A 85 -0.51 7.40 -1.25
C ASP A 85 -1.20 7.54 0.12
N ILE A 86 -2.49 7.32 0.14
CA ILE A 86 -3.29 7.20 1.36
C ILE A 86 -3.86 5.79 1.39
N ASP A 87 -3.30 4.96 2.26
CA ASP A 87 -3.76 3.60 2.49
C ASP A 87 -5.01 3.61 3.38
N ILE A 88 -6.02 2.84 2.98
CA ILE A 88 -7.30 2.72 3.69
C ILE A 88 -7.61 1.25 3.88
N ASP A 89 -7.81 0.83 5.13
CA ASP A 89 -8.29 -0.51 5.44
C ASP A 89 -9.82 -0.54 5.43
N ILE A 90 -10.40 -1.55 4.77
CA ILE A 90 -11.83 -1.77 4.65
C ILE A 90 -12.17 -3.24 4.90
N GLU A 91 -13.43 -3.55 5.13
CA GLU A 91 -13.90 -4.92 5.23
C GLU A 91 -13.83 -5.62 3.88
N SER A 92 -13.12 -6.75 3.84
CA SER A 92 -12.80 -7.44 2.57
C SER A 92 -14.04 -7.93 1.81
N PHE A 93 -15.10 -8.32 2.51
CA PHE A 93 -16.35 -8.79 1.90
C PHE A 93 -17.19 -7.65 1.29
N GLN A 94 -16.95 -6.39 1.67
CA GLN A 94 -17.62 -5.21 1.10
C GLN A 94 -16.87 -4.59 -0.09
N LYS A 95 -15.69 -5.09 -0.41
CA LYS A 95 -14.80 -4.50 -1.42
C LYS A 95 -15.49 -4.22 -2.75
N GLU A 96 -16.24 -5.19 -3.28
CA GLU A 96 -16.91 -5.03 -4.59
C GLU A 96 -18.01 -3.97 -4.54
N LYS A 97 -18.79 -3.92 -3.45
CA LYS A 97 -19.82 -2.93 -3.23
C LYS A 97 -19.23 -1.52 -3.16
N ILE A 98 -18.11 -1.37 -2.43
CA ILE A 98 -17.37 -0.10 -2.32
C ILE A 98 -16.86 0.36 -3.70
N ILE A 99 -16.22 -0.53 -4.46
CA ILE A 99 -15.73 -0.21 -5.80
C ILE A 99 -16.88 0.25 -6.71
N GLN A 100 -18.03 -0.40 -6.64
CA GLN A 100 -19.20 -0.01 -7.42
C GLN A 100 -19.74 1.36 -6.99
N ALA A 101 -19.81 1.64 -5.69
CA ALA A 101 -20.23 2.94 -5.18
C ALA A 101 -19.30 4.07 -5.68
N ILE A 102 -18.00 3.85 -5.63
CA ILE A 102 -17.00 4.80 -6.13
C ILE A 102 -17.16 5.02 -7.64
N LYS A 103 -17.34 3.94 -8.42
CA LYS A 103 -17.60 4.03 -9.86
C LYS A 103 -18.88 4.78 -10.22
N ASN A 104 -19.95 4.52 -9.47
CA ASN A 104 -21.23 5.21 -9.68
C ASN A 104 -21.09 6.72 -9.44
N TYR A 105 -20.32 7.12 -8.45
CA TYR A 105 -20.13 8.53 -8.12
C TYR A 105 -19.19 9.26 -9.09
N PHE A 106 -17.99 8.69 -9.33
CA PHE A 106 -16.98 9.35 -10.16
C PHE A 106 -17.09 9.03 -11.66
N GLY A 107 -17.83 7.99 -12.01
CA GLY A 107 -17.96 7.47 -13.36
C GLY A 107 -16.97 6.35 -13.67
N GLU A 108 -17.42 5.30 -14.35
CA GLU A 108 -16.64 4.09 -14.64
C GLU A 108 -15.29 4.34 -15.33
N ARG A 109 -15.22 5.36 -16.19
CA ARG A 109 -13.98 5.71 -16.92
C ARG A 109 -12.94 6.42 -16.07
N ARG A 110 -13.29 6.83 -14.86
CA ARG A 110 -12.41 7.56 -13.94
C ARG A 110 -11.90 6.71 -12.77
N VAL A 111 -12.41 5.49 -12.67
CA VAL A 111 -12.08 4.56 -11.57
C VAL A 111 -11.56 3.27 -12.17
N CYS A 112 -10.34 2.91 -11.84
CA CYS A 112 -9.74 1.65 -12.28
C CYS A 112 -9.03 0.94 -11.13
N GLN A 113 -9.00 -0.38 -11.19
CA GLN A 113 -8.15 -1.18 -10.33
C GLN A 113 -6.78 -1.32 -10.99
N VAL A 114 -5.73 -1.09 -10.21
CA VAL A 114 -4.37 -1.26 -10.71
C VAL A 114 -4.01 -2.74 -10.67
N VAL A 115 -3.61 -3.28 -11.82
CA VAL A 115 -3.09 -4.64 -11.92
C VAL A 115 -1.61 -4.64 -11.56
N THR A 116 -1.23 -5.47 -10.60
CA THR A 116 0.16 -5.66 -10.21
C THR A 116 0.63 -7.05 -10.62
N TRP A 117 1.83 -7.11 -11.21
CA TRP A 117 2.48 -8.36 -11.55
C TRP A 117 3.52 -8.70 -10.49
N GLY A 118 3.20 -9.67 -9.65
CA GLY A 118 4.14 -10.20 -8.67
C GLY A 118 4.97 -11.34 -9.28
N LYS A 119 6.31 -11.22 -9.26
CA LYS A 119 7.20 -12.34 -9.57
C LYS A 119 7.46 -13.13 -8.29
N LEU A 120 7.28 -14.44 -8.35
CA LEU A 120 7.68 -15.30 -7.25
C LEU A 120 9.21 -15.38 -7.18
N SER A 121 9.76 -15.20 -5.98
CA SER A 121 11.16 -15.52 -5.74
C SER A 121 11.39 -17.03 -5.90
N ALA A 122 12.61 -17.44 -6.21
CA ALA A 122 12.96 -18.85 -6.35
C ALA A 122 12.50 -19.70 -5.16
N ARG A 123 12.74 -19.18 -3.94
CA ARG A 123 12.33 -19.84 -2.69
C ARG A 123 10.82 -20.00 -2.56
N THR A 124 10.07 -18.97 -2.91
CA THR A 124 8.60 -18.98 -2.86
C THR A 124 8.02 -19.87 -3.97
N ALA A 125 8.66 -19.90 -5.15
CA ALA A 125 8.24 -20.75 -6.25
C ALA A 125 8.36 -22.23 -5.89
N ILE A 126 9.48 -22.65 -5.27
CA ILE A 126 9.67 -24.02 -4.77
C ILE A 126 8.57 -24.39 -3.77
N GLU A 127 8.33 -23.54 -2.77
CA GLU A 127 7.32 -23.80 -1.75
C GLU A 127 5.92 -24.00 -2.34
N ARG A 128 5.53 -23.13 -3.28
CA ARG A 128 4.23 -23.23 -3.96
C ARG A 128 4.12 -24.46 -4.85
N ALA A 129 5.20 -24.79 -5.58
CA ALA A 129 5.24 -25.99 -6.40
C ALA A 129 5.10 -27.26 -5.52
N CYS A 130 5.88 -27.37 -4.45
CA CYS A 130 5.78 -28.47 -3.49
C CYS A 130 4.36 -28.61 -2.93
N ARG A 131 3.73 -27.52 -2.55
CA ARG A 131 2.34 -27.53 -2.06
C ARG A 131 1.37 -28.02 -3.13
N GLY A 132 1.50 -27.56 -4.37
CA GLY A 132 0.66 -27.99 -5.48
C GLY A 132 0.83 -29.47 -5.84
N MET A 133 2.03 -30.02 -5.61
CA MET A 133 2.37 -31.44 -5.84
C MET A 133 2.08 -32.36 -4.62
N GLY A 134 1.56 -31.82 -3.52
CA GLY A 134 1.31 -32.58 -2.29
C GLY A 134 2.58 -33.01 -1.54
N ILE A 135 3.72 -32.37 -1.81
CA ILE A 135 4.99 -32.64 -1.13
C ILE A 135 4.97 -32.00 0.26
N SER A 136 5.51 -32.70 1.27
CA SER A 136 5.51 -32.21 2.65
C SER A 136 6.25 -30.88 2.77
N MET A 137 5.83 -30.06 3.75
CA MET A 137 6.44 -28.75 4.00
C MET A 137 7.89 -28.85 4.51
N ASP A 138 8.27 -29.98 5.14
CA ASP A 138 9.64 -30.23 5.58
C ASP A 138 10.57 -30.39 4.36
N VAL A 139 10.17 -31.17 3.38
CA VAL A 139 10.89 -31.34 2.11
C VAL A 139 10.94 -30.00 1.35
N ALA A 140 9.84 -29.28 1.29
CA ALA A 140 9.78 -27.96 0.69
C ALA A 140 10.75 -26.97 1.39
N GLY A 141 10.82 -27.01 2.71
CA GLY A 141 11.75 -26.23 3.53
C GLY A 141 13.22 -26.56 3.21
N TYR A 142 13.53 -27.85 3.10
CA TYR A 142 14.87 -28.30 2.71
C TYR A 142 15.26 -27.79 1.31
N LEU A 143 14.42 -28.04 0.31
CA LEU A 143 14.66 -27.59 -1.09
C LEU A 143 14.82 -26.07 -1.17
N ARG A 144 14.00 -25.33 -0.43
CA ARG A 144 14.07 -23.87 -0.32
C ARG A 144 15.41 -23.40 0.28
N SER A 145 15.96 -24.14 1.25
CA SER A 145 17.23 -23.80 1.89
C SER A 145 18.43 -23.96 0.95
N LEU A 146 18.33 -24.81 -0.09
CA LEU A 146 19.37 -25.00 -1.09
C LEU A 146 19.54 -23.79 -2.04
N VAL A 147 18.55 -22.91 -2.11
CA VAL A 147 18.65 -21.69 -2.92
C VAL A 147 19.51 -20.65 -2.19
N PRO A 148 20.70 -20.29 -2.71
CA PRO A 148 21.60 -19.39 -2.04
C PRO A 148 21.09 -17.94 -2.01
N VAL A 149 21.55 -17.20 -1.02
CA VAL A 149 21.34 -15.74 -0.90
C VAL A 149 22.72 -15.10 -0.79
N LYS A 150 22.98 -14.12 -1.64
CA LYS A 150 24.21 -13.33 -1.60
C LYS A 150 23.89 -11.85 -1.44
N ARG A 151 24.37 -11.23 -0.38
CA ARG A 151 24.13 -9.80 -0.09
C ARG A 151 22.63 -9.41 -0.15
N GLY A 152 21.75 -10.25 0.41
CA GLY A 152 20.30 -10.02 0.41
C GLY A 152 19.57 -10.37 -0.90
N THR A 153 20.29 -10.72 -1.97
CA THR A 153 19.71 -11.12 -3.25
C THR A 153 19.57 -12.64 -3.32
N ILE A 154 18.35 -13.12 -3.60
CA ILE A 154 18.05 -14.55 -3.81
C ILE A 154 18.41 -14.90 -5.26
N TYR A 155 19.16 -16.01 -5.44
CA TYR A 155 19.47 -16.52 -6.78
C TYR A 155 18.20 -16.99 -7.47
N SER A 156 18.16 -16.85 -8.81
CA SER A 156 17.06 -17.42 -9.60
C SER A 156 17.21 -18.94 -9.67
N LEU A 157 16.11 -19.66 -9.93
CA LEU A 157 16.17 -21.12 -10.14
C LEU A 157 17.07 -21.47 -11.32
N ASN A 158 17.07 -20.64 -12.36
CA ASN A 158 17.93 -20.83 -13.52
C ASN A 158 19.41 -20.71 -13.15
N ASP A 159 19.77 -19.72 -12.34
CA ASP A 159 21.15 -19.57 -11.84
C ASP A 159 21.56 -20.75 -10.96
N CYS A 160 20.64 -21.33 -10.20
CA CYS A 160 20.91 -22.50 -9.34
C CYS A 160 21.11 -23.79 -10.14
N LEU A 161 20.40 -23.96 -11.26
CA LEU A 161 20.45 -25.16 -12.08
C LEU A 161 21.60 -25.15 -13.10
N TYR A 162 21.85 -24.01 -13.70
CA TYR A 162 22.76 -23.88 -14.86
C TYR A 162 23.98 -23.00 -14.57
N GLY A 163 24.05 -22.42 -13.41
CA GLY A 163 25.10 -21.46 -13.06
C GLY A 163 24.87 -20.06 -13.67
N ASN A 164 25.64 -19.11 -13.20
CA ASN A 164 25.66 -17.75 -13.72
C ASN A 164 27.08 -17.17 -13.58
N GLU A 165 27.78 -17.08 -14.71
CA GLU A 165 29.15 -16.57 -14.77
C GLU A 165 29.28 -15.09 -14.35
N LYS A 166 28.18 -14.35 -14.27
CA LYS A 166 28.13 -12.91 -13.95
C LYS A 166 27.84 -12.63 -12.45
N LYS A 167 27.64 -13.64 -11.65
CA LYS A 167 27.40 -13.56 -10.22
C LYS A 167 28.41 -14.42 -9.46
#